data_5412f4b30b7bf5459c189c48e98424b6
#
_entry.id   5412f4b30b7bf5459c189c48e98424b6
#
_cell.length_a   1.000
_cell.length_b   1.000
_cell.length_c   1.000
_cell.angle_alpha   90.00
_cell.angle_beta   90.00
_cell.angle_gamma   90.00
#
_symmetry.space_group_name_H-M   'P 1'
#
loop_
_entity.id
_entity.type
_entity.pdbx_description
1 polymer ?
#
loop_
_entity_poly.entity_id
_entity_poly.type
_entity_poly.pdbx_seq_one_letter_code
_entity_poly.pdbx_strand_id
1 'polypeptide(L)'
;MLRLPDAPPARGMTRQRKGRDDSQKLKPTHPSEVLREEFLLPLGISAGALAKACGLPRTRIERIAGEQTGITADTALRLARALGTTAQLWLNLQTDYAVQIARRDLGKTLVRVKIVNKPKAA
;
A
#
# COMPACT_ATOMS: atom_id res chain seq x y z
N MET A 1 -6.93 4.64 28.49
CA MET A 1 -7.09 4.48 28.10
C MET A 1 -6.77 4.30 27.46
N LEU A 2 -6.57 4.20 27.09
CA LEU A 2 -6.47 3.98 26.34
C LEU A 2 -5.81 3.57 25.84
N ARG A 3 -5.48 3.36 25.79
CA ARG A 3 -4.99 2.98 25.23
C ARG A 3 -4.82 2.35 24.66
N LEU A 4 -4.55 2.21 24.31
CA LEU A 4 -4.51 1.64 23.60
C LEU A 4 -3.89 1.28 23.13
N PRO A 5 -3.78 1.32 23.12
CA PRO A 5 -3.38 0.99 22.47
C PRO A 5 -2.62 0.62 22.17
N ASP A 6 -2.33 0.42 22.31
CA ASP A 6 -1.86 0.03 21.98
C ASP A 6 -1.45 -0.61 21.56
N ALA A 7 -1.49 -0.77 21.51
CA ALA A 7 -1.33 -1.40 21.05
C ALA A 7 -0.90 -2.01 20.49
N PRO A 8 -0.80 -2.22 20.13
CA PRO A 8 -0.44 -2.84 19.51
C PRO A 8 0.33 -3.05 18.95
N PRO A 9 0.70 -2.95 18.89
CA PRO A 9 1.34 -3.20 18.26
C PRO A 9 2.00 -3.83 18.11
N ALA A 10 2.11 -3.96 18.25
CA ALA A 10 2.54 -4.54 18.12
C ALA A 10 2.75 -5.40 17.84
N ARG A 11 2.68 -5.66 17.59
CA ARG A 11 2.74 -6.40 17.22
C ARG A 11 3.17 -6.68 16.52
N GLY A 12 3.37 -6.55 16.26
CA GLY A 12 3.64 -6.77 15.54
C GLY A 12 4.37 -6.36 15.05
N MET A 13 4.61 -5.90 14.96
CA MET A 13 5.24 -5.58 14.40
C MET A 13 6.19 -6.05 14.30
N THR A 14 6.31 -6.50 14.57
CA THR A 14 6.84 -6.98 14.43
C THR A 14 7.14 -7.90 14.29
N ARG A 15 7.22 -8.53 14.21
CA ARG A 15 7.36 -9.36 14.01
C ARG A 15 7.63 -9.86 13.20
N GLN A 16 7.85 -9.75 12.66
CA GLN A 16 8.05 -9.98 11.88
C GLN A 16 8.59 -9.61 11.28
N ARG A 17 8.82 -9.21 11.24
CA ARG A 17 9.30 -8.74 10.51
C ARG A 17 10.53 -8.83 10.49
N LYS A 18 11.22 -9.25 10.80
CA LYS A 18 12.27 -9.39 10.83
C LYS A 18 12.90 -10.11 9.99
N GLY A 19 13.31 -10.79 9.97
CA GLY A 19 14.06 -11.52 9.24
C GLY A 19 13.81 -11.53 7.87
N ARG A 20 12.77 -11.78 7.50
CA ARG A 20 12.48 -11.81 6.22
C ARG A 20 12.78 -10.63 5.54
N ASP A 21 13.29 -9.78 6.20
CA ASP A 21 13.50 -8.57 5.65
C ASP A 21 14.17 -8.48 4.38
N ASP A 22 15.22 -9.18 4.15
CA ASP A 22 15.95 -9.07 2.91
C ASP A 22 15.14 -9.50 1.74
N SER A 23 14.45 -10.60 1.85
CA SER A 23 13.66 -11.02 0.72
C SER A 23 12.52 -10.09 0.49
N GLN A 24 12.03 -9.45 1.53
CA GLN A 24 10.95 -8.51 1.34
C GLN A 24 11.38 -7.25 0.68
N LYS A 25 12.61 -6.85 0.88
CA LYS A 25 13.11 -5.67 0.21
C LYS A 25 13.17 -5.87 -1.28
N LEU A 26 13.35 -7.10 -1.72
CA LEU A 26 13.41 -7.38 -3.13
C LEU A 26 12.05 -7.48 -3.76
N LYS A 27 11.02 -7.58 -2.95
CA LYS A 27 9.67 -7.76 -3.45
C LYS A 27 8.84 -6.53 -3.14
N PRO A 28 8.33 -5.86 -4.17
CA PRO A 28 7.50 -4.69 -3.92
C PRO A 28 6.24 -5.05 -3.15
N THR A 29 5.82 -4.18 -2.27
CA THR A 29 4.63 -4.39 -1.47
C THR A 29 3.45 -3.71 -2.14
N HIS A 30 2.48 -4.50 -2.55
CA HIS A 30 1.27 -3.96 -3.14
C HIS A 30 0.37 -3.37 -2.04
N PRO A 31 -0.32 -2.27 -2.31
CA PRO A 31 -1.21 -1.68 -1.30
C PRO A 31 -2.23 -2.66 -0.74
N SER A 32 -2.62 -3.66 -1.52
CA SER A 32 -3.59 -4.66 -1.05
C SER A 32 -3.07 -5.45 0.13
N GLU A 33 -1.76 -5.63 0.23
CA GLU A 33 -1.17 -6.33 1.35
C GLU A 33 -1.42 -5.58 2.64
N VAL A 34 -1.21 -4.27 2.61
CA VAL A 34 -1.48 -3.43 3.77
C VAL A 34 -2.97 -3.46 4.09
N LEU A 35 -3.80 -3.36 3.05
CA LEU A 35 -5.24 -3.38 3.25
C LEU A 35 -5.68 -4.68 3.93
N ARG A 36 -5.22 -5.82 3.44
CA ARG A 36 -5.61 -7.11 4.02
C ARG A 36 -5.03 -7.31 5.41
N GLU A 37 -3.73 -7.10 5.55
CA GLU A 37 -3.04 -7.48 6.78
C GLU A 37 -3.23 -6.50 7.91
N GLU A 38 -3.34 -5.22 7.58
CA GLU A 38 -3.41 -4.20 8.61
C GLU A 38 -4.82 -3.75 8.92
N PHE A 39 -5.75 -4.00 8.05
CA PHE A 39 -7.12 -3.51 8.24
C PHE A 39 -8.18 -4.59 8.15
N LEU A 40 -8.27 -5.32 7.05
CA LEU A 40 -9.35 -6.27 6.91
C LEU A 40 -9.29 -7.39 7.94
N LEU A 41 -8.13 -8.01 8.09
CA LEU A 41 -7.98 -9.09 9.05
C LEU A 41 -8.12 -8.63 10.50
N PRO A 42 -7.37 -7.59 10.92
CA PRO A 42 -7.51 -7.15 12.31
C PRO A 42 -8.90 -6.65 12.67
N LEU A 43 -9.59 -6.02 11.73
CA LEU A 43 -10.92 -5.49 12.00
C LEU A 43 -12.01 -6.53 11.79
N GLY A 44 -11.64 -7.67 11.20
CA GLY A 44 -12.61 -8.73 10.96
C GLY A 44 -13.69 -8.35 9.95
N ILE A 45 -13.34 -7.54 8.97
CA ILE A 45 -14.31 -7.13 7.96
C ILE A 45 -13.96 -7.74 6.61
N SER A 46 -14.99 -7.98 5.82
CA SER A 46 -14.82 -8.54 4.49
C SER A 46 -14.66 -7.45 3.45
N ALA A 47 -14.19 -7.85 2.26
CA ALA A 47 -14.10 -6.92 1.16
C ALA A 47 -15.47 -6.33 0.83
N GLY A 48 -16.51 -7.14 0.93
CA GLY A 48 -17.86 -6.66 0.66
C GLY A 48 -18.32 -5.61 1.66
N ALA A 49 -18.00 -5.83 2.93
CA ALA A 49 -18.38 -4.87 3.97
C ALA A 49 -17.62 -3.56 3.77
N LEU A 50 -16.35 -3.64 3.43
CA LEU A 50 -15.57 -2.45 3.17
C LEU A 50 -16.10 -1.70 1.95
N ALA A 51 -16.42 -2.43 0.88
CA ALA A 51 -16.95 -1.81 -0.33
C ALA A 51 -18.24 -1.05 -0.03
N LYS A 52 -19.10 -1.66 0.78
CA LYS A 52 -20.36 -1.02 1.15
C LYS A 52 -20.08 0.27 1.92
N ALA A 53 -19.15 0.23 2.86
CA ALA A 53 -18.81 1.42 3.62
C ALA A 53 -18.23 2.51 2.72
N CYS A 54 -17.48 2.12 1.69
CA CYS A 54 -16.87 3.08 0.78
C CYS A 54 -17.83 3.58 -0.30
N GLY A 55 -18.98 2.95 -0.43
CA GLY A 55 -19.88 3.28 -1.53
C GLY A 55 -19.35 2.84 -2.87
N LEU A 56 -18.62 1.72 -2.88
CA LEU A 56 -18.04 1.18 -4.09
C LEU A 56 -18.60 -0.19 -4.38
N PRO A 57 -18.55 -0.62 -5.66
CA PRO A 57 -18.91 -1.99 -5.97
C PRO A 57 -17.97 -2.95 -5.26
N ARG A 58 -18.51 -4.05 -4.80
CA ARG A 58 -17.72 -5.07 -4.14
C ARG A 58 -16.56 -5.53 -5.04
N THR A 59 -16.82 -5.63 -6.33
CA THR A 59 -15.79 -6.07 -7.26
C THR A 59 -14.59 -5.15 -7.30
N ARG A 60 -14.80 -3.85 -7.07
CA ARG A 60 -13.68 -2.91 -7.04
C ARG A 60 -12.73 -3.25 -5.91
N ILE A 61 -13.28 -3.48 -4.72
CA ILE A 61 -12.45 -3.81 -3.57
C ILE A 61 -11.80 -5.18 -3.76
N GLU A 62 -12.54 -6.13 -4.32
CA GLU A 62 -11.98 -7.46 -4.57
C GLU A 62 -10.82 -7.41 -5.54
N ARG A 63 -10.91 -6.56 -6.56
CA ARG A 63 -9.81 -6.43 -7.51
C ARG A 63 -8.58 -5.80 -6.88
N ILE A 64 -8.80 -4.83 -6.02
CA ILE A 64 -7.67 -4.24 -5.30
C ILE A 64 -7.04 -5.29 -4.39
N ALA A 65 -7.86 -6.02 -3.63
CA ALA A 65 -7.36 -7.04 -2.73
C ALA A 65 -6.66 -8.18 -3.48
N GLY A 66 -7.06 -8.42 -4.73
CA GLY A 66 -6.42 -9.43 -5.56
C GLY A 66 -5.28 -8.89 -6.39
N GLU A 67 -4.86 -7.66 -6.18
CA GLU A 67 -3.76 -7.02 -6.90
C GLU A 67 -4.02 -6.90 -8.40
N GLN A 68 -5.29 -6.83 -8.78
CA GLN A 68 -5.65 -6.72 -10.18
C GLN A 68 -5.80 -5.29 -10.64
N THR A 69 -5.87 -4.36 -9.72
CA THR A 69 -5.99 -2.96 -10.06
C THR A 69 -5.33 -2.14 -8.95
N GLY A 70 -4.96 -0.92 -9.30
CA GLY A 70 -4.34 -0.03 -8.33
C GLY A 70 -5.37 0.82 -7.62
N ILE A 71 -4.88 1.69 -6.77
CA ILE A 71 -5.71 2.59 -5.98
C ILE A 71 -5.62 3.97 -6.60
N THR A 72 -6.77 4.49 -7.03
CA THR A 72 -6.86 5.84 -7.55
C THR A 72 -7.14 6.81 -6.43
N ALA A 73 -7.06 8.11 -6.74
CA ALA A 73 -7.33 9.13 -5.72
C ALA A 73 -8.76 9.01 -5.16
N ASP A 74 -9.72 8.71 -6.02
CA ASP A 74 -11.10 8.52 -5.57
C ASP A 74 -11.18 7.37 -4.56
N THR A 75 -10.58 6.24 -4.90
CA THR A 75 -10.60 5.09 -4.01
C THR A 75 -9.83 5.37 -2.73
N ALA A 76 -8.70 6.08 -2.84
CA ALA A 76 -7.90 6.41 -1.66
C ALA A 76 -8.68 7.27 -0.68
N LEU A 77 -9.43 8.23 -1.19
CA LEU A 77 -10.25 9.08 -0.33
C LEU A 77 -11.32 8.29 0.38
N ARG A 78 -11.95 7.37 -0.33
CA ARG A 78 -13.00 6.53 0.25
C ARG A 78 -12.44 5.58 1.30
N LEU A 79 -11.30 4.96 1.00
CA LEU A 79 -10.65 4.08 1.97
C LEU A 79 -10.22 4.85 3.22
N ALA A 80 -9.68 6.04 3.01
CA ALA A 80 -9.23 6.85 4.13
C ALA A 80 -10.37 7.15 5.09
N ARG A 81 -11.51 7.50 4.53
CA ARG A 81 -12.66 7.81 5.37
C ARG A 81 -13.21 6.58 6.06
N ALA A 82 -13.31 5.48 5.34
CA ALA A 82 -13.88 4.26 5.91
C ALA A 82 -12.97 3.66 6.98
N LEU A 83 -11.67 3.75 6.80
CA LEU A 83 -10.72 3.09 7.69
C LEU A 83 -10.04 4.03 8.68
N GLY A 84 -10.34 5.31 8.60
CA GLY A 84 -9.73 6.26 9.53
C GLY A 84 -8.27 6.54 9.25
N THR A 85 -7.87 6.48 7.98
CA THR A 85 -6.52 6.78 7.58
C THR A 85 -6.52 8.05 6.75
N THR A 86 -5.43 8.29 6.02
CA THR A 86 -5.38 9.41 5.09
C THR A 86 -5.35 8.88 3.67
N ALA A 87 -5.83 9.68 2.73
CA ALA A 87 -5.74 9.30 1.33
C ALA A 87 -4.28 9.21 0.90
N GLN A 88 -3.44 10.04 1.46
CA GLN A 88 -2.02 10.06 1.10
C GLN A 88 -1.35 8.75 1.43
N LEU A 89 -1.75 8.11 2.53
CA LEU A 89 -1.20 6.80 2.87
C LEU A 89 -1.41 5.82 1.72
N TRP A 90 -2.64 5.72 1.22
CA TRP A 90 -2.95 4.76 0.17
C TRP A 90 -2.28 5.12 -1.14
N LEU A 91 -2.22 6.42 -1.46
CA LEU A 91 -1.57 6.87 -2.69
C LEU A 91 -0.06 6.67 -2.62
N ASN A 92 0.54 6.88 -1.45
CA ASN A 92 1.97 6.64 -1.29
C ASN A 92 2.29 5.16 -1.48
N LEU A 93 1.48 4.28 -0.91
CA LEU A 93 1.69 2.84 -1.08
C LEU A 93 1.58 2.46 -2.54
N GLN A 94 0.60 3.01 -3.24
CA GLN A 94 0.40 2.72 -4.65
C GLN A 94 1.57 3.25 -5.48
N THR A 95 1.99 4.47 -5.21
CA THR A 95 3.08 5.08 -5.96
C THR A 95 4.39 4.33 -5.73
N ASP A 96 4.68 3.99 -4.49
CA ASP A 96 5.90 3.27 -4.19
C ASP A 96 5.93 1.93 -4.91
N TYR A 97 4.82 1.22 -4.91
CA TYR A 97 4.72 -0.04 -5.61
C TYR A 97 4.94 0.15 -7.11
N ALA A 98 4.25 1.15 -7.69
CA ALA A 98 4.34 1.39 -9.12
C ALA A 98 5.77 1.77 -9.52
N VAL A 99 6.44 2.57 -8.72
CA VAL A 99 7.81 2.97 -9.02
C VAL A 99 8.75 1.78 -8.95
N GLN A 100 8.58 0.92 -7.94
CA GLN A 100 9.43 -0.24 -7.81
C GLN A 100 9.26 -1.21 -8.98
N ILE A 101 8.03 -1.42 -9.40
CA ILE A 101 7.76 -2.29 -10.55
C ILE A 101 8.35 -1.69 -11.82
N ALA A 102 8.14 -0.38 -12.04
CA ALA A 102 8.65 0.27 -13.23
C ALA A 102 10.18 0.24 -13.25
N ARG A 103 10.80 0.46 -12.10
CA ARG A 103 12.25 0.44 -12.03
C ARG A 103 12.80 -0.93 -12.37
N ARG A 104 12.14 -1.98 -11.88
CA ARG A 104 12.56 -3.32 -12.18
C ARG A 104 12.37 -3.65 -13.66
N ASP A 105 11.22 -3.25 -14.22
CA ASP A 105 10.92 -3.53 -15.61
C ASP A 105 11.84 -2.76 -16.56
N LEU A 106 12.14 -1.51 -16.25
CA LEU A 106 13.02 -0.71 -17.08
C LEU A 106 14.46 -1.21 -17.00
N GLY A 107 14.89 -1.63 -15.81
CA GLY A 107 16.23 -2.17 -15.64
C GLY A 107 17.30 -1.29 -16.25
N LYS A 108 18.08 -1.84 -17.15
CA LYS A 108 19.18 -1.11 -17.76
C LYS A 108 18.71 0.02 -18.66
N THR A 109 17.49 -0.06 -19.15
CA THR A 109 16.98 1.00 -20.01
C THR A 109 16.97 2.33 -19.26
N LEU A 110 16.66 2.30 -17.98
CA LEU A 110 16.63 3.53 -17.20
C LEU A 110 18.01 4.20 -17.14
N VAL A 111 19.06 3.39 -17.03
CA VAL A 111 20.41 3.93 -16.98
C VAL A 111 20.77 4.63 -18.26
N ARG A 112 20.15 4.23 -19.36
CA ARG A 112 20.44 4.85 -20.67
C ARG A 112 19.73 6.17 -20.89
N VAL A 113 18.80 6.50 -20.02
CA VAL A 113 18.14 7.81 -20.14
C VAL A 113 19.16 8.89 -19.83
N LYS A 114 19.29 9.84 -20.72
CA LYS A 114 20.33 10.84 -20.58
C LYS A 114 19.87 12.00 -19.70
N ILE A 115 20.81 12.48 -18.91
CA ILE A 115 20.56 13.62 -18.06
C ILE A 115 20.75 14.88 -18.90
N VAL A 116 19.67 15.57 -19.18
CA VAL A 116 19.73 16.83 -19.95
C VAL A 116 19.77 18.03 -19.06
N ASN A 117 19.31 17.90 -17.81
CA ASN A 117 19.33 19.00 -16.87
C ASN A 117 20.15 18.59 -15.67
N LYS A 118 21.46 18.83 -15.74
CA LYS A 118 22.30 18.39 -14.65
C LYS A 118 22.14 19.30 -13.46
N PRO A 119 21.90 18.72 -12.30
CA PRO A 119 21.84 19.54 -11.10
C PRO A 119 23.18 20.19 -10.86
N LYS A 120 23.17 21.39 -10.39
CA LYS A 120 24.41 22.02 -10.03
C LYS A 120 24.91 21.37 -8.78
N ALA A 121 26.22 21.20 -8.74
CA ALA A 121 26.81 20.63 -7.56
C ALA A 121 26.45 21.54 -6.42
N ALA A 122 25.84 21.01 -5.42
CA ALA A 122 25.41 21.85 -4.33
C ALA A 122 26.57 22.09 -3.40
#